data_c0cfa27190a94e9fd642e76a747fceda
#
_entry.id   c0cfa27190a94e9fd642e76a747fceda
#
_cell.length_a   1.000
_cell.length_b   1.000
_cell.length_c   1.000
_cell.angle_alpha   90.00
_cell.angle_beta   90.00
_cell.angle_gamma   90.00
#
_symmetry.space_group_name_H-M   'P 1'
#
loop_
_entity.id
_entity.type
_entity.pdbx_description
1 polymer ?
#
loop_
_entity_poly.entity_id
_entity_poly.type
_entity_poly.pdbx_seq_one_letter_code
_entity_poly.pdbx_strand_id
1 'polypeptide(L)'
;MNIEILFGSIAHAASSSAQVTASAAGAVSTPSAFDLILKSGFVVQLVLLSLLAASVLSWSIILMKHRALKAAKKESQAFLNAFWYGQNLEEIFEKAEKQFAHAPVAAVFKAGYKELKKISQIDARNVRTESIANIHRALGRTALAETHGLEKMVGFLATIGSAAPFVGLFGTVWGIMNSFQGIGATGNANLAVVAP
;
A
#
# COMPACT_ATOMS: atom_id res chain seq x y z
N MET A 1 17.89 61.84 50.47
CA MET A 1 17.21 60.54 50.19
C MET A 1 17.95 59.95 48.99
N ASN A 2 18.77 58.91 49.26
CA ASN A 2 19.86 58.51 48.36
C ASN A 2 19.35 57.71 47.14
N ILE A 3 19.58 58.29 45.98
CA ILE A 3 19.30 57.65 44.64
C ILE A 3 20.06 56.33 44.46
N GLU A 4 21.21 56.20 45.12
CA GLU A 4 22.04 54.98 45.09
C GLU A 4 21.36 53.73 45.64
N ILE A 5 20.50 53.90 46.67
CA ILE A 5 19.76 52.75 47.25
C ILE A 5 18.65 52.24 46.29
N LEU A 6 18.03 53.12 45.52
CA LEU A 6 17.00 52.78 44.54
C LEU A 6 17.61 52.06 43.35
N PHE A 7 18.76 52.45 42.83
CA PHE A 7 19.45 51.78 41.75
C PHE A 7 19.96 50.40 42.16
N GLY A 8 20.46 50.24 43.38
CA GLY A 8 20.88 48.95 43.92
C GLY A 8 19.72 47.95 44.05
N SER A 9 18.56 48.43 44.48
CA SER A 9 17.37 47.59 44.63
C SER A 9 16.80 47.13 43.26
N ILE A 10 16.82 48.02 42.25
CA ILE A 10 16.36 47.67 40.89
C ILE A 10 17.34 46.69 40.21
N ALA A 11 18.66 46.88 40.42
CA ALA A 11 19.66 45.96 39.88
C ALA A 11 19.56 44.56 40.50
N HIS A 12 19.27 44.49 41.81
CA HIS A 12 19.09 43.18 42.49
C HIS A 12 17.79 42.46 42.06
N ALA A 13 16.70 43.18 41.80
CA ALA A 13 15.45 42.63 41.30
C ALA A 13 15.60 42.17 39.87
N ALA A 14 16.35 42.88 39.03
CA ALA A 14 16.61 42.50 37.65
C ALA A 14 17.51 41.23 37.54
N SER A 15 18.50 41.12 38.41
CA SER A 15 19.36 39.90 38.44
C SER A 15 18.63 38.68 38.99
N SER A 16 17.72 38.85 39.95
CA SER A 16 16.88 37.78 40.49
C SER A 16 15.87 37.26 39.45
N SER A 17 15.26 38.17 38.69
CA SER A 17 14.33 37.74 37.60
C SER A 17 15.06 37.06 36.47
N ALA A 18 16.29 37.48 36.13
CA ALA A 18 17.10 36.81 35.08
C ALA A 18 17.57 35.41 35.52
N GLN A 19 17.87 35.20 36.80
CA GLN A 19 18.23 33.88 37.31
C GLN A 19 17.03 32.90 37.37
N VAL A 20 15.83 33.39 37.68
CA VAL A 20 14.61 32.57 37.67
C VAL A 20 14.24 32.13 36.26
N THR A 21 14.42 32.99 35.25
CA THR A 21 14.17 32.65 33.85
C THR A 21 15.25 31.74 33.28
N ALA A 22 16.51 31.86 33.71
CA ALA A 22 17.59 30.96 33.28
C ALA A 22 17.48 29.55 33.92
N SER A 23 16.95 29.45 35.13
CA SER A 23 16.72 28.14 35.79
C SER A 23 15.50 27.41 35.24
N ALA A 24 14.53 28.12 34.63
CA ALA A 24 13.38 27.51 33.96
C ALA A 24 13.71 27.00 32.54
N ALA A 25 14.86 27.42 31.99
CA ALA A 25 15.39 26.93 30.73
C ALA A 25 16.26 25.67 30.87
N GLY A 26 16.11 24.94 31.98
CA GLY A 26 16.62 23.58 32.10
C GLY A 26 16.03 22.76 30.94
N ALA A 27 16.88 22.32 30.01
CA ALA A 27 16.56 21.58 28.83
C ALA A 27 15.52 20.49 29.14
N VAL A 28 14.26 20.78 28.86
CA VAL A 28 13.26 19.75 28.72
C VAL A 28 13.72 18.96 27.49
N SER A 29 14.50 17.91 27.73
CA SER A 29 14.82 16.93 26.70
C SER A 29 13.48 16.38 26.26
N THR A 30 12.95 16.91 25.14
CA THR A 30 11.77 16.33 24.49
C THR A 30 12.14 14.89 24.17
N PRO A 31 11.46 13.90 24.78
CA PRO A 31 11.78 12.51 24.52
C PRO A 31 11.66 12.26 23.01
N SER A 32 12.66 11.62 22.43
CA SER A 32 12.64 11.27 21.02
C SER A 32 11.35 10.47 20.73
N ALA A 33 10.73 10.69 19.56
CA ALA A 33 9.57 9.90 19.14
C ALA A 33 9.85 8.38 19.25
N PHE A 34 11.09 7.96 19.06
CA PHE A 34 11.52 6.58 19.25
C PHE A 34 11.45 6.13 20.72
N ASP A 35 11.84 7.00 21.66
CA ASP A 35 11.78 6.68 23.09
C ASP A 35 10.34 6.52 23.56
N LEU A 36 9.43 7.34 23.00
CA LEU A 36 7.99 7.23 23.27
C LEU A 36 7.41 5.92 22.75
N ILE A 37 7.82 5.49 21.53
CA ILE A 37 7.40 4.21 20.95
C ILE A 37 7.92 3.03 21.77
N LEU A 38 9.18 3.08 22.23
CA LEU A 38 9.78 1.99 23.02
C LEU A 38 9.19 1.88 24.42
N LYS A 39 8.72 3.00 24.99
CA LYS A 39 8.07 3.05 26.31
C LYS A 39 6.56 2.79 26.25
N SER A 40 5.94 2.81 25.06
CA SER A 40 4.53 2.48 24.90
C SER A 40 4.26 1.02 25.25
N GLY A 41 3.07 0.75 25.75
CA GLY A 41 2.69 -0.61 26.16
C GLY A 41 2.81 -1.63 25.01
N PHE A 42 3.07 -2.90 25.36
CA PHE A 42 3.28 -4.02 24.41
C PHE A 42 2.21 -4.09 23.29
N VAL A 43 0.94 -3.82 23.61
CA VAL A 43 -0.16 -3.84 22.64
C VAL A 43 0.00 -2.75 21.58
N VAL A 44 0.38 -1.53 22.00
CA VAL A 44 0.61 -0.40 21.07
C VAL A 44 1.80 -0.70 20.14
N GLN A 45 2.87 -1.28 20.67
CA GLN A 45 4.03 -1.72 19.88
C GLN A 45 3.64 -2.76 18.84
N LEU A 46 2.80 -3.74 19.22
CA LEU A 46 2.31 -4.77 18.30
C LEU A 46 1.45 -4.18 17.18
N VAL A 47 0.57 -3.21 17.52
CA VAL A 47 -0.23 -2.48 16.52
C VAL A 47 0.66 -1.72 15.56
N LEU A 48 1.65 -0.97 16.06
CA LEU A 48 2.58 -0.21 15.20
C LEU A 48 3.39 -1.14 14.30
N LEU A 49 3.89 -2.26 14.83
CA LEU A 49 4.64 -3.25 14.06
C LEU A 49 3.76 -3.88 12.96
N SER A 50 2.51 -4.20 13.27
CA SER A 50 1.58 -4.77 12.28
C SER A 50 1.27 -3.78 11.15
N LEU A 51 1.07 -2.50 11.45
CA LEU A 51 0.87 -1.45 10.46
C LEU A 51 2.13 -1.22 9.61
N LEU A 52 3.31 -1.25 10.22
CA LEU A 52 4.58 -1.16 9.51
C LEU A 52 4.76 -2.34 8.54
N ALA A 53 4.50 -3.56 9.00
CA ALA A 53 4.55 -4.75 8.17
C ALA A 53 3.54 -4.67 7.01
N ALA A 54 2.30 -4.26 7.28
CA ALA A 54 1.28 -4.05 6.26
C ALA A 54 1.71 -3.00 5.23
N SER A 55 2.36 -1.91 5.66
CA SER A 55 2.91 -0.87 4.79
C SER A 55 3.98 -1.44 3.84
N VAL A 56 4.96 -2.15 4.36
CA VAL A 56 6.04 -2.77 3.56
C VAL A 56 5.47 -3.76 2.55
N LEU A 57 4.53 -4.62 2.97
CA LEU A 57 3.85 -5.56 2.08
C LEU A 57 3.08 -4.85 0.98
N SER A 58 2.34 -3.78 1.31
CA SER A 58 1.59 -3.00 0.33
C SER A 58 2.50 -2.37 -0.72
N TRP A 59 3.60 -1.75 -0.32
CA TRP A 59 4.58 -1.19 -1.26
C TRP A 59 5.21 -2.25 -2.15
N SER A 60 5.54 -3.42 -1.60
CA SER A 60 6.08 -4.55 -2.37
C SER A 60 5.10 -5.00 -3.45
N ILE A 61 3.82 -5.17 -3.09
CA ILE A 61 2.77 -5.57 -4.05
C ILE A 61 2.56 -4.50 -5.11
N ILE A 62 2.50 -3.22 -4.74
CA ILE A 62 2.32 -2.10 -5.67
C ILE A 62 3.46 -2.08 -6.70
N LEU A 63 4.71 -2.18 -6.26
CA LEU A 63 5.87 -2.16 -7.17
C LEU A 63 5.88 -3.35 -8.11
N MET A 64 5.61 -4.56 -7.60
CA MET A 64 5.50 -5.77 -8.45
C MET A 64 4.40 -5.64 -9.48
N LYS A 65 3.20 -5.18 -9.08
CA LYS A 65 2.05 -5.02 -9.98
C LYS A 65 2.26 -3.92 -10.99
N HIS A 66 2.83 -2.80 -10.59
CA HIS A 66 3.15 -1.73 -11.52
C HIS A 66 4.09 -2.22 -12.65
N ARG A 67 5.12 -2.97 -12.30
CA ARG A 67 6.05 -3.55 -13.29
C ARG A 67 5.37 -4.59 -14.18
N ALA A 68 4.59 -5.50 -13.59
CA ALA A 68 3.87 -6.53 -14.32
C ALA A 68 2.85 -5.94 -15.31
N LEU A 69 2.04 -4.96 -14.87
CA LEU A 69 1.06 -4.27 -15.72
C LEU A 69 1.73 -3.49 -16.85
N LYS A 70 2.85 -2.81 -16.56
CA LYS A 70 3.61 -2.08 -17.59
C LYS A 70 4.20 -3.05 -18.64
N ALA A 71 4.72 -4.19 -18.22
CA ALA A 71 5.23 -5.23 -19.11
C ALA A 71 4.10 -5.83 -19.96
N ALA A 72 2.99 -6.25 -19.33
CA ALA A 72 1.82 -6.79 -20.02
C ALA A 72 1.25 -5.81 -21.06
N LYS A 73 1.17 -4.52 -20.71
CA LYS A 73 0.72 -3.47 -21.65
C LYS A 73 1.68 -3.31 -22.83
N LYS A 74 2.99 -3.27 -22.57
CA LYS A 74 4.01 -3.12 -23.63
C LYS A 74 4.01 -4.31 -24.57
N GLU A 75 3.98 -5.53 -24.04
CA GLU A 75 3.95 -6.76 -24.85
C GLU A 75 2.65 -6.90 -25.63
N SER A 76 1.51 -6.55 -25.02
CA SER A 76 0.21 -6.55 -25.70
C SER A 76 0.17 -5.57 -26.86
N GLN A 77 0.72 -4.37 -26.68
CA GLN A 77 0.80 -3.37 -27.79
C GLN A 77 1.73 -3.86 -28.90
N ALA A 78 2.88 -4.44 -28.57
CA ALA A 78 3.79 -5.00 -29.57
C ALA A 78 3.14 -6.16 -30.34
N PHE A 79 2.38 -7.02 -29.64
CA PHE A 79 1.61 -8.09 -30.29
C PHE A 79 0.51 -7.53 -31.21
N LEU A 80 -0.25 -6.51 -30.78
CA LEU A 80 -1.29 -5.88 -31.60
C LEU A 80 -0.69 -5.27 -32.86
N ASN A 81 0.45 -4.60 -32.77
CA ASN A 81 1.16 -4.11 -33.96
C ASN A 81 1.54 -5.26 -34.90
N ALA A 82 2.12 -6.34 -34.38
CA ALA A 82 2.47 -7.51 -35.17
C ALA A 82 1.22 -8.18 -35.80
N PHE A 83 0.09 -8.16 -35.11
CA PHE A 83 -1.18 -8.68 -35.57
C PHE A 83 -1.75 -7.88 -36.77
N TRP A 84 -1.76 -6.54 -36.68
CA TRP A 84 -2.31 -5.67 -37.72
C TRP A 84 -1.44 -5.62 -38.98
N TYR A 85 -0.13 -5.82 -38.86
CA TYR A 85 0.79 -5.87 -40.01
C TYR A 85 1.00 -7.30 -40.54
N GLY A 86 0.51 -8.32 -39.87
CA GLY A 86 0.65 -9.73 -40.26
C GLY A 86 -0.33 -10.11 -41.37
N GLN A 87 0.15 -10.86 -42.35
CA GLN A 87 -0.68 -11.33 -43.48
C GLN A 87 -1.23 -12.73 -43.26
N ASN A 88 -0.63 -13.53 -42.36
CA ASN A 88 -1.00 -14.92 -42.15
C ASN A 88 -1.25 -15.21 -40.67
N LEU A 89 -2.44 -15.72 -40.34
CA LEU A 89 -2.85 -16.04 -38.98
C LEU A 89 -1.96 -17.13 -38.30
N GLU A 90 -1.42 -18.06 -39.12
CA GLU A 90 -0.56 -19.11 -38.60
C GLU A 90 0.80 -18.58 -38.15
N GLU A 91 1.39 -17.67 -38.94
CA GLU A 91 2.63 -16.95 -38.57
C GLU A 91 2.45 -16.10 -37.32
N ILE A 92 1.30 -15.42 -37.24
CA ILE A 92 0.95 -14.62 -36.03
C ILE A 92 0.82 -15.53 -34.80
N PHE A 93 0.22 -16.72 -34.95
CA PHE A 93 0.10 -17.69 -33.88
C PHE A 93 1.47 -18.18 -33.39
N GLU A 94 2.39 -18.52 -34.31
CA GLU A 94 3.76 -18.87 -33.93
C GLU A 94 4.51 -17.73 -33.21
N LYS A 95 4.36 -16.49 -33.69
CA LYS A 95 4.92 -15.32 -33.01
C LYS A 95 4.30 -15.12 -31.63
N ALA A 96 2.98 -15.31 -31.51
CA ALA A 96 2.27 -15.24 -30.22
C ALA A 96 2.77 -16.30 -29.23
N GLU A 97 3.18 -17.47 -29.71
CA GLU A 97 3.68 -18.53 -28.85
C GLU A 97 5.15 -18.34 -28.44
N LYS A 98 6.00 -17.91 -29.39
CA LYS A 98 7.45 -17.81 -29.18
C LYS A 98 7.91 -16.46 -28.62
N GLN A 99 7.31 -15.34 -29.06
CA GLN A 99 7.79 -13.99 -28.76
C GLN A 99 6.89 -13.26 -27.75
N PHE A 100 5.59 -13.57 -27.71
CA PHE A 100 4.61 -12.86 -26.90
C PHE A 100 3.90 -13.79 -25.88
N ALA A 101 4.67 -14.73 -25.31
CA ALA A 101 4.12 -15.75 -24.40
C ALA A 101 3.43 -15.15 -23.16
N HIS A 102 3.90 -13.98 -22.70
CA HIS A 102 3.40 -13.30 -21.52
C HIS A 102 2.44 -12.14 -21.81
N ALA A 103 2.13 -11.88 -23.09
CA ALA A 103 1.16 -10.85 -23.45
C ALA A 103 -0.28 -11.36 -23.29
N PRO A 104 -1.11 -10.74 -22.43
CA PRO A 104 -2.50 -11.18 -22.20
C PRO A 104 -3.33 -11.21 -23.48
N VAL A 105 -3.14 -10.23 -24.38
CA VAL A 105 -3.85 -10.17 -25.65
C VAL A 105 -3.43 -11.31 -26.58
N ALA A 106 -2.16 -11.72 -26.57
CA ALA A 106 -1.69 -12.85 -27.34
C ALA A 106 -2.26 -14.18 -26.80
N ALA A 107 -2.46 -14.30 -25.47
CA ALA A 107 -3.11 -15.45 -24.86
C ALA A 107 -4.58 -15.59 -25.34
N VAL A 108 -5.32 -14.46 -25.36
CA VAL A 108 -6.70 -14.43 -25.88
C VAL A 108 -6.72 -14.81 -27.37
N PHE A 109 -5.84 -14.24 -28.18
CA PHE A 109 -5.73 -14.60 -29.61
C PHE A 109 -5.44 -16.10 -29.79
N LYS A 110 -4.47 -16.65 -29.05
CA LYS A 110 -4.14 -18.10 -29.11
C LYS A 110 -5.34 -18.98 -28.80
N ALA A 111 -6.16 -18.61 -27.81
CA ALA A 111 -7.37 -19.37 -27.48
C ALA A 111 -8.40 -19.35 -28.61
N GLY A 112 -8.63 -18.18 -29.21
CA GLY A 112 -9.55 -18.07 -30.37
C GLY A 112 -9.03 -18.80 -31.59
N TYR A 113 -7.74 -18.71 -31.90
CA TYR A 113 -7.13 -19.38 -33.03
C TYR A 113 -7.19 -20.93 -32.90
N LYS A 114 -6.90 -21.46 -31.71
CA LYS A 114 -7.02 -22.89 -31.41
C LYS A 114 -8.44 -23.38 -31.64
N GLU A 115 -9.45 -22.62 -31.24
CA GLU A 115 -10.83 -22.99 -31.47
C GLU A 115 -11.22 -22.90 -32.96
N LEU A 116 -10.76 -21.87 -33.66
CA LEU A 116 -10.92 -21.74 -35.11
C LEU A 116 -10.31 -22.94 -35.86
N LYS A 117 -9.10 -23.38 -35.48
CA LYS A 117 -8.42 -24.51 -36.08
C LYS A 117 -9.17 -25.82 -35.87
N LYS A 118 -9.78 -26.05 -34.71
CA LYS A 118 -10.66 -27.21 -34.46
C LYS A 118 -11.86 -27.20 -35.40
N ILE A 119 -12.51 -26.06 -35.56
CA ILE A 119 -13.69 -25.92 -36.41
C ILE A 119 -13.35 -26.15 -37.87
N SER A 120 -12.20 -25.69 -38.36
CA SER A 120 -11.76 -25.89 -39.74
C SER A 120 -11.49 -27.39 -40.09
N GLN A 121 -11.28 -28.23 -39.09
CA GLN A 121 -11.07 -29.67 -39.21
C GLN A 121 -12.39 -30.46 -39.19
N ILE A 122 -13.50 -29.86 -38.78
CA ILE A 122 -14.81 -30.48 -38.70
C ILE A 122 -15.63 -30.05 -39.92
N ASP A 123 -16.20 -31.01 -40.64
CA ASP A 123 -16.87 -30.83 -41.94
C ASP A 123 -17.99 -29.76 -41.92
N ALA A 124 -17.98 -28.88 -42.92
CA ALA A 124 -18.47 -27.49 -42.86
C ALA A 124 -19.99 -27.30 -43.05
N ARG A 125 -20.87 -28.28 -42.95
CA ARG A 125 -22.26 -28.12 -43.43
C ARG A 125 -23.30 -27.68 -42.40
N ASN A 126 -23.09 -27.84 -41.09
CA ASN A 126 -24.10 -27.50 -40.06
C ASN A 126 -23.62 -26.69 -38.85
N VAL A 127 -22.41 -26.10 -38.87
CA VAL A 127 -21.75 -25.69 -37.64
C VAL A 127 -21.44 -24.16 -37.52
N ARG A 128 -21.81 -23.36 -38.53
CA ARG A 128 -21.33 -21.94 -38.54
C ARG A 128 -21.74 -21.11 -37.34
N THR A 129 -22.98 -21.16 -36.89
CA THR A 129 -23.46 -20.29 -35.81
C THR A 129 -22.95 -20.75 -34.45
N GLU A 130 -22.98 -22.08 -34.18
CA GLU A 130 -22.44 -22.62 -32.91
C GLU A 130 -20.92 -22.49 -32.82
N SER A 131 -20.24 -22.58 -33.96
CA SER A 131 -18.79 -22.43 -34.07
C SER A 131 -18.32 -21.00 -33.67
N ILE A 132 -18.99 -19.98 -34.18
CA ILE A 132 -18.71 -18.58 -33.82
C ILE A 132 -18.97 -18.34 -32.32
N ALA A 133 -20.07 -18.89 -31.79
CA ALA A 133 -20.38 -18.82 -30.38
C ALA A 133 -19.31 -19.51 -29.49
N ASN A 134 -18.73 -20.62 -29.97
CA ASN A 134 -17.66 -21.33 -29.28
C ASN A 134 -16.36 -20.51 -29.26
N ILE A 135 -15.98 -19.90 -30.38
CA ILE A 135 -14.83 -18.99 -30.45
C ILE A 135 -15.03 -17.82 -29.48
N HIS A 136 -16.19 -17.18 -29.52
CA HIS A 136 -16.50 -16.06 -28.64
C HIS A 136 -16.42 -16.44 -27.15
N ARG A 137 -16.94 -17.62 -26.81
CA ARG A 137 -16.84 -18.17 -25.44
C ARG A 137 -15.39 -18.47 -25.03
N ALA A 138 -14.56 -18.98 -25.94
CA ALA A 138 -13.15 -19.26 -25.68
C ALA A 138 -12.36 -17.94 -25.45
N LEU A 139 -12.59 -16.93 -26.30
CA LEU A 139 -12.01 -15.60 -26.16
C LEU A 139 -12.40 -14.96 -24.81
N GLY A 140 -13.71 -14.97 -24.48
CA GLY A 140 -14.23 -14.40 -23.24
C GLY A 140 -13.68 -15.08 -21.99
N ARG A 141 -13.62 -16.43 -21.97
CA ARG A 141 -13.03 -17.16 -20.83
C ARG A 141 -11.56 -16.85 -20.64
N THR A 142 -10.79 -16.79 -21.72
CA THR A 142 -9.36 -16.47 -21.63
C THR A 142 -9.14 -15.02 -21.23
N ALA A 143 -9.91 -14.08 -21.79
CA ALA A 143 -9.82 -12.68 -21.39
C ALA A 143 -10.12 -12.50 -19.89
N LEU A 144 -11.15 -13.17 -19.38
CA LEU A 144 -11.48 -13.14 -17.96
C LEU A 144 -10.38 -13.77 -17.10
N ALA A 145 -9.80 -14.88 -17.52
CA ALA A 145 -8.70 -15.54 -16.81
C ALA A 145 -7.44 -14.64 -16.73
N GLU A 146 -7.08 -13.99 -17.85
CA GLU A 146 -5.96 -13.04 -17.89
C GLU A 146 -6.22 -11.81 -17.01
N THR A 147 -7.44 -11.28 -17.02
CA THR A 147 -7.85 -10.16 -16.14
C THR A 147 -7.73 -10.55 -14.67
N HIS A 148 -8.27 -11.71 -14.27
CA HIS A 148 -8.12 -12.21 -12.90
C HIS A 148 -6.64 -12.44 -12.51
N GLY A 149 -5.81 -12.90 -13.45
CA GLY A 149 -4.37 -13.02 -13.25
C GLY A 149 -3.71 -11.68 -12.93
N LEU A 150 -4.10 -10.63 -13.67
CA LEU A 150 -3.61 -9.27 -13.46
C LEU A 150 -4.16 -8.63 -12.18
N GLU A 151 -5.38 -8.94 -11.78
CA GLU A 151 -6.03 -8.44 -10.57
C GLU A 151 -5.60 -9.19 -9.29
N LYS A 152 -4.95 -10.34 -9.42
CA LYS A 152 -4.50 -11.13 -8.27
C LYS A 152 -3.68 -10.26 -7.31
N MET A 153 -3.95 -10.38 -6.01
CA MET A 153 -3.38 -9.59 -4.90
C MET A 153 -3.84 -8.11 -4.79
N VAL A 154 -4.56 -7.56 -5.77
CA VAL A 154 -5.14 -6.22 -5.63
C VAL A 154 -6.21 -6.20 -4.53
N GLY A 155 -7.00 -7.28 -4.39
CA GLY A 155 -7.95 -7.45 -3.30
C GLY A 155 -7.31 -7.39 -1.91
N PHE A 156 -6.09 -7.91 -1.77
CA PHE A 156 -5.34 -7.83 -0.52
C PHE A 156 -4.97 -6.37 -0.15
N LEU A 157 -4.57 -5.56 -1.14
CA LEU A 157 -4.34 -4.13 -0.91
C LEU A 157 -5.62 -3.41 -0.46
N ALA A 158 -6.77 -3.75 -1.08
CA ALA A 158 -8.05 -3.17 -0.68
C ALA A 158 -8.39 -3.54 0.78
N THR A 159 -8.15 -4.79 1.18
CA THR A 159 -8.35 -5.25 2.56
C THR A 159 -7.45 -4.49 3.54
N ILE A 160 -6.15 -4.33 3.24
CA ILE A 160 -5.24 -3.54 4.08
C ILE A 160 -5.73 -2.10 4.16
N GLY A 161 -6.07 -1.48 3.01
CA GLY A 161 -6.53 -0.09 2.95
C GLY A 161 -7.80 0.17 3.77
N SER A 162 -8.73 -0.77 3.80
CA SER A 162 -9.95 -0.66 4.60
C SER A 162 -9.74 -0.99 6.08
N ALA A 163 -8.86 -1.94 6.42
CA ALA A 163 -8.65 -2.39 7.79
C ALA A 163 -7.65 -1.50 8.57
N ALA A 164 -6.64 -0.94 7.91
CA ALA A 164 -5.59 -0.17 8.56
C ALA A 164 -6.09 0.99 9.45
N PRO A 165 -7.11 1.81 9.04
CA PRO A 165 -7.63 2.87 9.89
C PRO A 165 -8.25 2.33 11.19
N PHE A 166 -8.93 1.19 11.13
CA PHE A 166 -9.54 0.57 12.33
C PHE A 166 -8.48 0.02 13.28
N VAL A 167 -7.43 -0.59 12.73
CA VAL A 167 -6.29 -1.05 13.52
C VAL A 167 -5.58 0.13 14.20
N GLY A 168 -5.40 1.25 13.49
CA GLY A 168 -4.85 2.48 14.06
C GLY A 168 -5.73 3.06 15.17
N LEU A 169 -7.05 3.14 14.94
CA LEU A 169 -8.00 3.61 15.95
C LEU A 169 -7.99 2.71 17.21
N PHE A 170 -7.95 1.39 17.02
CA PHE A 170 -7.81 0.46 18.13
C PHE A 170 -6.55 0.77 18.95
N GLY A 171 -5.42 1.02 18.29
CA GLY A 171 -4.16 1.37 18.97
C GLY A 171 -4.29 2.65 19.81
N THR A 172 -4.96 3.69 19.29
CA THR A 172 -5.16 4.94 20.04
C THR A 172 -6.09 4.76 21.24
N VAL A 173 -7.20 4.05 21.07
CA VAL A 173 -8.14 3.76 22.17
C VAL A 173 -7.44 2.95 23.27
N TRP A 174 -6.66 1.94 22.88
CA TRP A 174 -5.88 1.14 23.83
C TRP A 174 -4.85 1.97 24.57
N GLY A 175 -4.14 2.87 23.86
CA GLY A 175 -3.17 3.79 24.46
C GLY A 175 -3.81 4.71 25.52
N ILE A 176 -4.95 5.31 25.19
CA ILE A 176 -5.71 6.16 26.11
C ILE A 176 -6.15 5.36 27.35
N MET A 177 -6.69 4.16 27.16
CA MET A 177 -7.11 3.29 28.24
C MET A 177 -5.93 2.97 29.19
N ASN A 178 -4.78 2.64 28.63
CA ASN A 178 -3.57 2.35 29.41
C ASN A 178 -3.10 3.57 30.21
N SER A 179 -3.18 4.77 29.62
CA SER A 179 -2.85 6.04 30.31
C SER A 179 -3.78 6.30 31.50
N PHE A 180 -5.09 6.08 31.34
CA PHE A 180 -6.05 6.21 32.44
C PHE A 180 -5.84 5.17 33.55
N GLN A 181 -5.48 3.95 33.20
CA GLN A 181 -5.12 2.94 34.20
C GLN A 181 -3.88 3.37 35.02
N GLY A 182 -2.88 3.97 34.36
CA GLY A 182 -1.70 4.52 35.03
C GLY A 182 -2.06 5.64 36.00
N ILE A 183 -2.96 6.57 35.64
CA ILE A 183 -3.47 7.61 36.53
C ILE A 183 -4.21 7.02 37.73
N GLY A 184 -5.08 6.04 37.47
CA GLY A 184 -5.84 5.36 38.53
C GLY A 184 -4.95 4.62 39.54
N ALA A 185 -3.86 4.03 39.08
CA ALA A 185 -2.91 3.32 39.93
C ALA A 185 -2.03 4.24 40.79
N THR A 186 -1.67 5.42 40.28
CA THR A 186 -0.76 6.35 40.95
C THR A 186 -1.48 7.46 41.73
N GLY A 187 -2.77 7.68 41.51
CA GLY A 187 -3.56 8.76 42.07
C GLY A 187 -3.12 10.17 41.66
N ASN A 188 -2.11 10.28 40.82
CA ASN A 188 -1.53 11.54 40.35
C ASN A 188 -1.82 11.75 38.88
N ALA A 189 -2.66 12.74 38.55
CA ALA A 189 -2.89 13.20 37.19
C ALA A 189 -1.73 14.08 36.66
N ASN A 190 -0.49 13.66 36.87
CA ASN A 190 0.68 14.37 36.37
C ASN A 190 0.87 14.05 34.86
N LEU A 191 1.27 15.05 34.07
CA LEU A 191 1.58 14.91 32.63
C LEU A 191 2.56 13.77 32.34
N ALA A 192 3.45 13.43 33.26
CA ALA A 192 4.39 12.32 33.15
C ALA A 192 3.72 10.92 33.07
N VAL A 193 2.47 10.79 33.53
CA VAL A 193 1.70 9.53 33.46
C VAL A 193 0.92 9.42 32.15
N VAL A 194 0.63 10.55 31.52
CA VAL A 194 -0.20 10.63 30.29
C VAL A 194 0.67 10.74 29.03
N ALA A 195 1.88 11.26 29.18
CA ALA A 195 2.89 11.30 28.13
C ALA A 195 3.91 10.17 28.35
N PRO A 196 3.81 9.04 27.62
CA PRO A 196 4.77 7.95 27.70
C PRO A 196 6.16 8.35 27.22
#